data_a8d274cc18d969572ded7f8685e83c58
#
_entry.id   a8d274cc18d969572ded7f8685e83c58
#
_cell.length_a   1.000
_cell.length_b   1.000
_cell.length_c   1.000
_cell.angle_alpha   90.00
_cell.angle_beta   90.00
_cell.angle_gamma   90.00
#
_symmetry.space_group_name_H-M   'P 1'
#
loop_
_entity.id
_entity.type
_entity.pdbx_description
1 polymer ?
#
loop_
_entity_poly.entity_id
_entity_poly.type
_entity_poly.pdbx_seq_one_letter_code
_entity_poly.pdbx_strand_id
1 'polypeptide(L)'
;HGRLRIEPHSPGLDRRIWWGAGSRETAVWAAQQGVNLMSSTLLTEATGDSFAQLQSEQIALFRDAWKKAGHDWTPRVSVSRSIFPIVNELDAMYFGARGQGANDQIGVIDGFRSTFGKTYAAEPDQLVEQLNQDTALMDANSVMLTIPSQLGVDYNLHILEAFATHVAPELGW
;
A
#
# COMPACT_ATOMS: atom_id res chain seq x y z
N HIS A 1 -35.23 -21.80 -9.56
CA HIS A 1 -34.41 -21.66 -8.35
C HIS A 1 -33.91 -20.23 -8.30
N GLY A 2 -34.37 -19.43 -7.29
CA GLY A 2 -33.87 -18.07 -7.06
C GLY A 2 -32.41 -18.10 -6.59
N ARG A 3 -31.64 -17.04 -6.90
CA ARG A 3 -30.28 -16.88 -6.37
C ARG A 3 -30.37 -16.72 -4.85
N LEU A 4 -29.55 -17.45 -4.13
CA LEU A 4 -29.40 -17.26 -2.69
C LEU A 4 -28.79 -15.89 -2.42
N ARG A 5 -29.28 -15.21 -1.41
CA ARG A 5 -28.80 -13.93 -0.96
C ARG A 5 -27.69 -14.15 0.06
N ILE A 6 -26.63 -13.36 -0.01
CA ILE A 6 -25.57 -13.35 1.02
C ILE A 6 -26.11 -12.59 2.23
N GLU A 7 -26.04 -13.21 3.40
CA GLU A 7 -26.49 -12.60 4.65
C GLU A 7 -25.29 -12.44 5.64
N PRO A 8 -25.27 -11.38 6.44
CA PRO A 8 -26.23 -10.28 6.47
C PRO A 8 -26.15 -9.43 5.18
N HIS A 9 -27.33 -9.06 4.65
CA HIS A 9 -27.37 -8.24 3.44
C HIS A 9 -26.87 -6.82 3.71
N SER A 10 -25.94 -6.38 2.87
CA SER A 10 -25.37 -5.03 2.96
C SER A 10 -25.47 -4.35 1.60
N PRO A 11 -26.39 -3.39 1.42
CA PRO A 11 -26.52 -2.65 0.16
C PRO A 11 -25.20 -1.97 -0.23
N GLY A 12 -24.77 -2.10 -1.50
CA GLY A 12 -23.53 -1.55 -2.00
C GLY A 12 -22.26 -2.22 -1.45
N LEU A 13 -22.34 -3.45 -0.95
CA LEU A 13 -21.18 -4.21 -0.50
C LEU A 13 -20.15 -4.42 -1.62
N ASP A 14 -20.62 -4.65 -2.83
CA ASP A 14 -19.81 -4.78 -4.04
C ASP A 14 -18.82 -3.63 -4.22
N ARG A 15 -19.24 -2.40 -3.95
CA ARG A 15 -18.40 -1.19 -4.03
C ARG A 15 -17.44 -1.00 -2.84
N ARG A 16 -17.53 -1.86 -1.82
CA ARG A 16 -16.69 -1.85 -0.62
C ARG A 16 -15.70 -3.01 -0.55
N ILE A 17 -15.75 -3.90 -1.53
CA ILE A 17 -14.80 -5.01 -1.64
C ILE A 17 -13.47 -4.47 -2.14
N TRP A 18 -12.38 -4.88 -1.51
CA TRP A 18 -11.02 -4.63 -1.92
C TRP A 18 -10.34 -5.95 -2.28
N TRP A 19 -9.62 -5.96 -3.39
CA TRP A 19 -8.87 -7.14 -3.80
C TRP A 19 -7.38 -6.91 -3.68
N GLY A 20 -6.69 -7.77 -2.92
CA GLY A 20 -5.24 -7.75 -2.80
C GLY A 20 -4.59 -8.31 -4.07
N ALA A 21 -3.77 -7.52 -4.74
CA ALA A 21 -3.12 -7.91 -5.98
C ALA A 21 -1.59 -7.87 -5.84
N GLY A 22 -0.94 -9.01 -6.02
CA GLY A 22 0.51 -9.16 -6.07
C GLY A 22 1.09 -9.17 -7.48
N SER A 23 0.26 -9.04 -8.53
CA SER A 23 0.69 -9.00 -9.93
C SER A 23 -0.17 -8.03 -10.76
N ARG A 24 0.36 -7.63 -11.92
CA ARG A 24 -0.37 -6.80 -12.90
C ARG A 24 -1.62 -7.50 -13.43
N GLU A 25 -1.51 -8.79 -13.69
CA GLU A 25 -2.63 -9.61 -14.17
C GLU A 25 -3.79 -9.64 -13.16
N THR A 26 -3.48 -9.85 -11.87
CA THR A 26 -4.48 -9.84 -10.80
C THR A 26 -5.14 -8.47 -10.65
N ALA A 27 -4.40 -7.37 -10.85
CA ALA A 27 -4.97 -6.03 -10.82
C ALA A 27 -5.95 -5.78 -11.98
N VAL A 28 -5.61 -6.22 -13.19
CA VAL A 28 -6.51 -6.16 -14.35
C VAL A 28 -7.78 -7.00 -14.10
N TRP A 29 -7.63 -8.20 -13.55
CA TRP A 29 -8.77 -9.03 -13.17
C TRP A 29 -9.67 -8.33 -12.13
N ALA A 30 -9.10 -7.73 -11.09
CA ALA A 30 -9.86 -7.00 -10.07
C ALA A 30 -10.68 -5.85 -10.69
N ALA A 31 -10.10 -5.11 -11.63
CA ALA A 31 -10.80 -4.08 -12.38
C ALA A 31 -11.98 -4.65 -13.19
N GLN A 32 -11.79 -5.78 -13.86
CA GLN A 32 -12.86 -6.45 -14.62
C GLN A 32 -14.00 -6.92 -13.72
N GLN A 33 -13.70 -7.35 -12.50
CA GLN A 33 -14.71 -7.76 -11.51
C GLN A 33 -15.44 -6.58 -10.84
N GLY A 34 -14.98 -5.34 -11.03
CA GLY A 34 -15.60 -4.17 -10.42
C GLY A 34 -15.36 -4.06 -8.90
N VAL A 35 -14.15 -4.41 -8.43
CA VAL A 35 -13.73 -4.27 -7.03
C VAL A 35 -12.56 -3.31 -6.89
N ASN A 36 -12.40 -2.69 -5.70
CA ASN A 36 -11.28 -1.80 -5.44
C ASN A 36 -9.95 -2.56 -5.40
N LEU A 37 -8.86 -1.87 -5.72
CA LEU A 37 -7.52 -2.44 -5.71
C LEU A 37 -6.80 -2.16 -4.41
N MET A 38 -6.25 -3.20 -3.79
CA MET A 38 -5.24 -3.10 -2.75
C MET A 38 -3.93 -3.67 -3.27
N SER A 39 -3.00 -2.79 -3.64
CA SER A 39 -1.66 -3.21 -4.05
C SER A 39 -0.85 -3.63 -2.83
N SER A 40 -0.25 -4.82 -2.91
CA SER A 40 0.41 -5.50 -1.79
C SER A 40 1.72 -4.82 -1.36
N THR A 41 2.29 -5.29 -0.24
CA THR A 41 3.65 -4.94 0.21
C THR A 41 4.75 -5.64 -0.59
N LEU A 42 4.36 -6.55 -1.48
CA LEU A 42 5.25 -7.23 -2.42
C LEU A 42 4.55 -7.40 -3.77
N LEU A 43 5.34 -7.48 -4.83
CA LEU A 43 4.88 -7.89 -6.15
C LEU A 43 5.64 -9.15 -6.58
N THR A 44 4.94 -10.10 -7.19
CA THR A 44 5.52 -11.35 -7.73
C THR A 44 6.24 -11.12 -9.06
N GLU A 45 6.88 -9.96 -9.18
CA GLU A 45 7.62 -9.50 -10.35
C GLU A 45 8.95 -8.90 -9.90
N ALA A 46 10.01 -9.09 -10.68
CA ALA A 46 11.32 -8.49 -10.44
C ALA A 46 11.96 -8.17 -11.80
N THR A 47 11.59 -7.04 -12.39
CA THR A 47 12.07 -6.58 -13.70
C THR A 47 13.37 -5.79 -13.61
N GLY A 48 13.73 -5.33 -12.41
CA GLY A 48 14.83 -4.41 -12.14
C GLY A 48 14.37 -2.98 -11.83
N ASP A 49 13.09 -2.69 -12.03
CA ASP A 49 12.47 -1.42 -11.64
C ASP A 49 12.26 -1.35 -10.13
N SER A 50 12.12 -0.14 -9.59
CA SER A 50 11.80 0.06 -8.18
C SER A 50 10.40 -0.47 -7.86
N PHE A 51 10.18 -0.85 -6.60
CA PHE A 51 8.87 -1.30 -6.13
C PHE A 51 7.77 -0.27 -6.40
N ALA A 52 8.06 1.02 -6.17
CA ALA A 52 7.12 2.10 -6.45
C ALA A 52 6.73 2.18 -7.93
N GLN A 53 7.70 2.02 -8.84
CA GLN A 53 7.43 2.00 -10.29
C GLN A 53 6.57 0.82 -10.69
N LEU A 54 6.89 -0.39 -10.23
CA LEU A 54 6.10 -1.60 -10.49
C LEU A 54 4.65 -1.45 -10.00
N GLN A 55 4.45 -0.85 -8.83
CA GLN A 55 3.10 -0.58 -8.33
C GLN A 55 2.38 0.52 -9.11
N SER A 56 3.04 1.60 -9.51
CA SER A 56 2.44 2.63 -10.35
C SER A 56 1.96 2.06 -11.68
N GLU A 57 2.74 1.20 -12.30
CA GLU A 57 2.33 0.49 -13.52
C GLU A 57 1.13 -0.44 -13.27
N GLN A 58 1.13 -1.17 -12.16
CA GLN A 58 -0.01 -2.00 -11.75
C GLN A 58 -1.28 -1.15 -11.58
N ILE A 59 -1.18 0.01 -10.93
CA ILE A 59 -2.29 0.95 -10.72
C ILE A 59 -2.80 1.50 -12.06
N ALA A 60 -1.89 1.87 -12.97
CA ALA A 60 -2.24 2.37 -14.30
C ALA A 60 -3.02 1.31 -15.12
N LEU A 61 -2.53 0.08 -15.13
CA LEU A 61 -3.20 -1.05 -15.79
C LEU A 61 -4.59 -1.34 -15.19
N PHE A 62 -4.70 -1.29 -13.86
CA PHE A 62 -5.99 -1.41 -13.18
C PHE A 62 -6.99 -0.34 -13.63
N ARG A 63 -6.57 0.93 -13.64
CA ARG A 63 -7.42 2.06 -14.05
C ARG A 63 -7.85 1.97 -15.52
N ASP A 64 -6.94 1.55 -16.39
CA ASP A 64 -7.27 1.35 -17.82
C ASP A 64 -8.24 0.19 -18.03
N ALA A 65 -8.03 -0.92 -17.34
CA ALA A 65 -8.94 -2.05 -17.38
C ALA A 65 -10.33 -1.69 -16.82
N TRP A 66 -10.37 -0.89 -15.75
CA TRP A 66 -11.61 -0.37 -15.17
C TRP A 66 -12.43 0.44 -16.18
N LYS A 67 -11.78 1.37 -16.87
CA LYS A 67 -12.43 2.19 -17.93
C LYS A 67 -12.97 1.31 -19.05
N LYS A 68 -12.20 0.31 -19.48
CA LYS A 68 -12.61 -0.64 -20.53
C LYS A 68 -13.78 -1.52 -20.12
N ALA A 69 -13.87 -1.86 -18.83
CA ALA A 69 -14.97 -2.66 -18.29
C ALA A 69 -16.30 -1.89 -18.21
N GLY A 70 -16.28 -0.54 -18.28
CA GLY A 70 -17.48 0.29 -18.35
C GLY A 70 -18.27 0.40 -17.04
N HIS A 71 -17.60 0.27 -15.88
CA HIS A 71 -18.24 0.46 -14.58
C HIS A 71 -18.72 1.91 -14.38
N ASP A 72 -19.84 2.09 -13.69
CA ASP A 72 -20.54 3.36 -13.49
C ASP A 72 -20.07 4.14 -12.23
N TRP A 73 -18.98 3.70 -11.59
CA TRP A 73 -18.45 4.31 -10.37
C TRP A 73 -16.91 4.37 -10.40
N THR A 74 -16.33 5.21 -9.53
CA THR A 74 -14.88 5.39 -9.45
C THR A 74 -14.28 4.46 -8.42
N PRO A 75 -13.34 3.59 -8.78
CA PRO A 75 -12.70 2.67 -7.85
C PRO A 75 -11.69 3.41 -7.00
N ARG A 76 -11.40 2.86 -5.82
CA ARG A 76 -10.32 3.30 -4.96
C ARG A 76 -9.12 2.36 -5.09
N VAL A 77 -7.94 2.94 -4.89
CA VAL A 77 -6.66 2.22 -4.88
C VAL A 77 -5.98 2.46 -3.54
N SER A 78 -5.55 1.39 -2.91
CA SER A 78 -4.74 1.42 -1.68
C SER A 78 -3.37 0.81 -1.94
N VAL A 79 -2.35 1.39 -1.32
CA VAL A 79 -1.00 0.82 -1.22
C VAL A 79 -0.63 0.61 0.25
N SER A 80 0.23 -0.37 0.52
CA SER A 80 0.74 -0.63 1.87
C SER A 80 2.18 -0.16 1.99
N ARG A 81 2.52 0.50 3.11
CA ARG A 81 3.88 0.97 3.40
C ARG A 81 4.25 0.75 4.85
N SER A 82 5.51 0.40 5.08
CA SER A 82 6.12 0.41 6.41
C SER A 82 6.75 1.78 6.62
N ILE A 83 6.07 2.66 7.38
CA ILE A 83 6.48 4.04 7.63
C ILE A 83 6.61 4.25 9.12
N PHE A 84 7.80 4.67 9.57
CA PHE A 84 8.15 4.86 10.97
C PHE A 84 8.75 6.25 11.17
N PRO A 85 7.95 7.24 11.60
CA PRO A 85 8.46 8.55 11.97
C PRO A 85 9.39 8.44 13.20
N ILE A 86 10.55 9.07 13.12
CA ILE A 86 11.52 9.15 14.23
C ILE A 86 11.33 10.52 14.88
N VAL A 87 10.62 10.57 16.01
CA VAL A 87 10.32 11.81 16.73
C VAL A 87 10.98 11.85 18.11
N ASN A 88 11.61 10.77 18.54
CA ASN A 88 12.34 10.67 19.82
C ASN A 88 13.47 9.64 19.75
N GLU A 89 14.26 9.55 20.83
CA GLU A 89 15.41 8.63 20.93
C GLU A 89 14.99 7.14 20.88
N LEU A 90 13.82 6.79 21.38
CA LEU A 90 13.33 5.42 21.38
C LEU A 90 12.99 4.98 19.94
N ASP A 91 12.38 5.85 19.15
CA ASP A 91 12.12 5.61 17.72
C ASP A 91 13.43 5.44 16.96
N ALA A 92 14.43 6.30 17.24
CA ALA A 92 15.75 6.20 16.63
C ALA A 92 16.43 4.87 16.97
N MET A 93 16.29 4.39 18.21
CA MET A 93 16.82 3.10 18.64
C MET A 93 16.15 1.92 17.89
N TYR A 94 14.84 1.96 17.69
CA TYR A 94 14.11 0.86 17.03
C TYR A 94 14.23 0.90 15.51
N PHE A 95 14.21 2.07 14.90
CA PHE A 95 14.05 2.21 13.46
C PHE A 95 15.18 2.96 12.76
N GLY A 96 16.05 3.69 13.47
CA GLY A 96 17.07 4.53 12.86
C GLY A 96 18.02 3.76 11.91
N ALA A 97 18.44 2.56 12.29
CA ALA A 97 19.27 1.72 11.44
C ALA A 97 18.52 1.13 10.22
N ARG A 98 17.20 1.01 10.31
CA ARG A 98 16.37 0.45 9.22
C ARG A 98 16.10 1.46 8.11
N GLY A 99 16.06 2.75 8.43
CA GLY A 99 15.87 3.83 7.46
C GLY A 99 17.12 4.17 6.67
N GLN A 100 18.30 3.96 7.26
CA GLN A 100 19.56 4.29 6.62
C GLN A 100 19.89 3.29 5.51
N GLY A 101 19.82 3.75 4.24
CA GLY A 101 20.11 2.91 3.07
C GLY A 101 19.09 1.81 2.79
N ALA A 102 17.86 1.97 3.29
CA ALA A 102 16.78 1.04 2.99
C ALA A 102 16.48 1.02 1.49
N ASN A 103 16.53 -0.17 0.90
CA ASN A 103 16.22 -0.42 -0.50
C ASN A 103 15.15 -1.49 -0.62
N ASP A 104 14.51 -1.50 -1.78
CA ASP A 104 13.64 -2.60 -2.16
C ASP A 104 14.43 -3.91 -2.16
N GLN A 105 13.80 -4.98 -1.74
CA GLN A 105 14.43 -6.29 -1.63
C GLN A 105 13.84 -7.25 -2.67
N ILE A 106 14.70 -8.11 -3.21
CA ILE A 106 14.28 -9.18 -4.12
C ILE A 106 14.39 -10.51 -3.36
N GLY A 107 13.31 -11.26 -3.38
CA GLY A 107 13.23 -12.60 -2.79
C GLY A 107 12.50 -13.56 -3.70
N VAL A 108 12.25 -14.77 -3.18
CA VAL A 108 11.48 -15.80 -3.89
C VAL A 108 10.32 -16.23 -3.00
N ILE A 109 9.10 -16.16 -3.53
CA ILE A 109 7.89 -16.66 -2.90
C ILE A 109 7.21 -17.62 -3.87
N ASP A 110 6.94 -18.83 -3.41
CA ASP A 110 6.30 -19.90 -4.19
C ASP A 110 6.94 -20.13 -5.59
N GLY A 111 8.27 -19.96 -5.65
CA GLY A 111 9.03 -20.10 -6.89
C GLY A 111 9.09 -18.87 -7.78
N PHE A 112 8.39 -17.79 -7.43
CA PHE A 112 8.40 -16.53 -8.19
C PHE A 112 9.38 -15.53 -7.57
N ARG A 113 10.19 -14.90 -8.42
CA ARG A 113 10.99 -13.73 -8.02
C ARG A 113 10.05 -12.58 -7.70
N SER A 114 10.16 -12.06 -6.49
CA SER A 114 9.26 -11.04 -5.95
C SER A 114 10.07 -9.84 -5.49
N THR A 115 9.51 -8.64 -5.70
CA THR A 115 10.06 -7.38 -5.18
C THR A 115 9.27 -6.95 -3.96
N PHE A 116 9.97 -6.64 -2.89
CA PHE A 116 9.43 -6.14 -1.62
C PHE A 116 9.76 -4.67 -1.48
N GLY A 117 8.79 -3.86 -1.10
CA GLY A 117 9.00 -2.45 -0.85
C GLY A 117 9.89 -2.18 0.36
N LYS A 118 10.70 -1.14 0.26
CA LYS A 118 11.56 -0.68 1.35
C LYS A 118 10.77 -0.18 2.56
N THR A 119 11.44 -0.13 3.70
CA THR A 119 10.96 0.56 4.90
C THR A 119 11.34 2.03 4.84
N TYR A 120 10.39 2.90 5.16
CA TYR A 120 10.62 4.33 5.35
C TYR A 120 10.75 4.59 6.85
N ALA A 121 11.93 5.02 7.30
CA ALA A 121 12.17 5.37 8.70
C ALA A 121 13.16 6.54 8.76
N ALA A 122 12.67 7.71 9.14
CA ALA A 122 13.45 8.94 9.23
C ALA A 122 12.71 9.99 10.09
N GLU A 123 13.34 11.11 10.34
CA GLU A 123 12.66 12.28 10.88
C GLU A 123 11.53 12.74 9.95
N PRO A 124 10.46 13.37 10.47
CA PRO A 124 9.26 13.69 9.70
C PRO A 124 9.52 14.43 8.39
N ASP A 125 10.36 15.47 8.38
CA ASP A 125 10.67 16.25 7.17
C ASP A 125 11.29 15.38 6.07
N GLN A 126 12.23 14.51 6.45
CA GLN A 126 12.88 13.58 5.53
C GLN A 126 11.89 12.50 5.03
N LEU A 127 10.98 12.06 5.90
CA LEU A 127 9.92 11.12 5.49
C LEU A 127 9.02 11.74 4.43
N VAL A 128 8.60 12.98 4.63
CA VAL A 128 7.76 13.71 3.67
C VAL A 128 8.46 13.81 2.31
N GLU A 129 9.76 14.16 2.28
CA GLU A 129 10.53 14.19 1.04
C GLU A 129 10.57 12.81 0.36
N GLN A 130 10.86 11.75 1.11
CA GLN A 130 10.95 10.39 0.59
C GLN A 130 9.61 9.88 0.07
N LEU A 131 8.53 10.14 0.79
CA LEU A 131 7.19 9.68 0.43
C LEU A 131 6.64 10.43 -0.80
N ASN A 132 6.96 11.71 -0.97
CA ASN A 132 6.63 12.47 -2.17
C ASN A 132 7.31 11.91 -3.44
N GLN A 133 8.42 11.18 -3.30
CA GLN A 133 9.09 10.51 -4.41
C GLN A 133 8.52 9.11 -4.71
N ASP A 134 7.66 8.57 -3.86
CA ASP A 134 7.00 7.29 -4.07
C ASP A 134 5.80 7.46 -5.00
N THR A 135 6.01 7.19 -6.28
CA THR A 135 5.00 7.40 -7.32
C THR A 135 3.73 6.60 -7.08
N ALA A 136 3.82 5.37 -6.58
CA ALA A 136 2.66 4.55 -6.30
C ALA A 136 1.84 5.09 -5.13
N LEU A 137 2.52 5.66 -4.12
CA LEU A 137 1.87 6.31 -3.00
C LEU A 137 1.10 7.55 -3.45
N MET A 138 1.71 8.37 -4.32
CA MET A 138 1.06 9.56 -4.89
C MET A 138 -0.11 9.21 -5.83
N ASP A 139 -0.07 8.06 -6.48
CA ASP A 139 -1.14 7.55 -7.33
C ASP A 139 -2.30 6.92 -6.55
N ALA A 140 -2.10 6.57 -5.29
CA ALA A 140 -3.11 5.89 -4.48
C ALA A 140 -4.15 6.86 -3.87
N ASN A 141 -5.31 6.33 -3.49
CA ASN A 141 -6.35 7.07 -2.75
C ASN A 141 -6.28 6.81 -1.24
N SER A 142 -5.54 5.78 -0.84
CA SER A 142 -5.42 5.35 0.55
C SER A 142 -4.06 4.70 0.78
N VAL A 143 -3.49 4.93 1.94
CA VAL A 143 -2.31 4.22 2.41
C VAL A 143 -2.67 3.37 3.62
N MET A 144 -2.18 2.13 3.63
CA MET A 144 -2.24 1.24 4.77
C MET A 144 -0.87 1.15 5.41
N LEU A 145 -0.76 1.57 6.66
CA LEU A 145 0.48 1.48 7.42
C LEU A 145 0.65 0.06 7.97
N THR A 146 1.81 -0.52 7.70
CA THR A 146 2.22 -1.79 8.31
C THR A 146 2.92 -1.48 9.63
N ILE A 147 2.36 -1.92 10.74
CA ILE A 147 2.92 -1.71 12.08
C ILE A 147 3.49 -3.01 12.64
N PRO A 148 4.58 -2.95 13.43
CA PRO A 148 5.21 -4.15 14.01
C PRO A 148 4.35 -4.73 15.13
N SER A 149 3.96 -6.00 15.03
CA SER A 149 3.18 -6.68 16.06
C SER A 149 3.92 -6.90 17.39
N GLN A 150 5.26 -6.84 17.37
CA GLN A 150 6.11 -7.15 18.53
C GLN A 150 6.24 -6.01 19.53
N LEU A 151 5.90 -4.77 19.15
CA LEU A 151 6.15 -3.59 19.97
C LEU A 151 5.00 -3.24 20.95
N GLY A 152 3.93 -4.02 20.92
CA GLY A 152 2.78 -3.79 21.78
C GLY A 152 1.85 -2.66 21.30
N VAL A 153 0.71 -2.54 21.99
CA VAL A 153 -0.36 -1.61 21.58
C VAL A 153 0.06 -0.14 21.75
N ASP A 154 0.62 0.19 22.90
CA ASP A 154 0.97 1.59 23.24
C ASP A 154 2.00 2.16 22.28
N TYR A 155 3.01 1.37 21.92
CA TYR A 155 4.02 1.83 20.98
C TYR A 155 3.48 1.91 19.54
N ASN A 156 2.61 1.01 19.14
CA ASN A 156 1.95 1.09 17.84
C ASN A 156 1.02 2.31 17.74
N LEU A 157 0.33 2.66 18.84
CA LEU A 157 -0.44 3.90 18.92
C LEU A 157 0.46 5.12 18.72
N HIS A 158 1.61 5.15 19.41
CA HIS A 158 2.62 6.22 19.24
C HIS A 158 3.07 6.37 17.78
N ILE A 159 3.37 5.27 17.07
CA ILE A 159 3.73 5.30 15.63
C ILE A 159 2.62 5.94 14.79
N LEU A 160 1.37 5.53 15.02
CA LEU A 160 0.22 6.03 14.27
C LEU A 160 -0.05 7.52 14.56
N GLU A 161 0.06 7.94 15.82
CA GLU A 161 -0.07 9.34 16.24
C GLU A 161 1.05 10.20 15.65
N ALA A 162 2.29 9.73 15.69
CA ALA A 162 3.43 10.43 15.10
C ALA A 162 3.26 10.62 13.59
N PHE A 163 2.81 9.59 12.88
CA PHE A 163 2.51 9.68 11.46
C PHE A 163 1.37 10.67 11.17
N ALA A 164 0.24 10.54 11.88
CA ALA A 164 -0.94 11.39 11.68
C ALA A 164 -0.69 12.86 12.03
N THR A 165 0.21 13.13 12.98
CA THR A 165 0.49 14.49 13.45
C THR A 165 1.58 15.19 12.64
N HIS A 166 2.63 14.47 12.26
CA HIS A 166 3.85 15.07 11.72
C HIS A 166 4.09 14.78 10.23
N VAL A 167 3.46 13.77 9.65
CA VAL A 167 3.72 13.34 8.26
C VAL A 167 2.50 13.51 7.37
N ALA A 168 1.35 12.98 7.77
CA ALA A 168 0.15 12.98 6.95
C ALA A 168 -0.31 14.40 6.53
N PRO A 169 -0.32 15.42 7.41
CA PRO A 169 -0.75 16.77 7.02
C PRO A 169 0.16 17.41 5.97
N GLU A 170 1.46 17.16 6.03
CA GLU A 170 2.43 17.69 5.07
C GLU A 170 2.33 17.01 3.69
N LEU A 171 1.73 15.82 3.63
CA LEU A 171 1.39 15.12 2.39
C LEU A 171 -0.01 15.49 1.85
N GLY A 172 -0.75 16.34 2.58
CA GLY A 172 -2.11 16.75 2.22
C GLY A 172 -3.19 15.70 2.50
N TRP A 173 -2.96 14.84 3.47
CA TRP A 173 -3.85 13.72 3.85
C TRP A 173 -4.64 13.99 5.14
#